data_e23b37c6c3ecfc82d05852a8371f7628
#
_entry.id   e23b37c6c3ecfc82d05852a8371f7628
#
_cell.length_a   1.000
_cell.length_b   1.000
_cell.length_c   1.000
_cell.angle_alpha   90.00
_cell.angle_beta   90.00
_cell.angle_gamma   90.00
#
_symmetry.space_group_name_H-M   'P 1'
#
loop_
_entity.id
_entity.type
_entity.pdbx_description
1 polymer ?
#
loop_
_entity_poly.entity_id
_entity_poly.type
_entity_poly.pdbx_seq_one_letter_code
_entity_poly.pdbx_strand_id
1 'polypeptide(L)'
;MVYIYEKLSQNMNRYVVPNETRAFNVSVYTSRGYAVLTPDIVYKINDPGMSAVWAVVPAVQAAVETGIVDADRVGLHGHSWGGYQTAQLVTQTDIFASAIAGAALTDMVSTYNSVYWNSGNSNAGIFESSQGRFKGSYLDNHEAYLRNSPAFHVKNVTTRLVLLHNEKDGAVDFRRGITFCNSLREQDKDVVLLQYVGGNHGLRNPVI
;
A
#
# COMPACT_ATOMS: atom_id res chain seq x y z
N MET A 1 6.28 7.61 11.62
CA MET A 1 6.14 6.62 10.53
C MET A 1 4.84 5.84 10.69
N VAL A 2 4.01 5.80 9.68
CA VAL A 2 2.75 5.05 9.66
C VAL A 2 2.98 3.77 8.86
N TYR A 3 2.66 2.61 9.42
CA TYR A 3 2.69 1.34 8.72
C TYR A 3 1.29 0.74 8.66
N ILE A 4 0.86 0.34 7.48
CA ILE A 4 -0.51 -0.12 7.25
C ILE A 4 -0.58 -1.49 6.58
N TYR A 5 -1.48 -2.32 7.08
CA TYR A 5 -1.91 -3.57 6.46
C TYR A 5 -3.15 -4.09 7.20
N GLU A 6 -4.34 -3.80 6.70
CA GLU A 6 -5.63 -4.22 7.28
C GLU A 6 -5.78 -3.88 8.78
N LYS A 7 -5.83 -4.90 9.67
CA LYS A 7 -5.93 -4.76 11.12
C LYS A 7 -4.65 -5.21 11.79
N LEU A 8 -4.01 -4.32 12.53
CA LEU A 8 -2.72 -4.54 13.18
C LEU A 8 -2.77 -4.45 14.72
N SER A 9 -3.85 -3.91 15.29
CA SER A 9 -4.00 -3.73 16.74
C SER A 9 -3.89 -5.04 17.54
N GLN A 10 -4.26 -6.16 16.96
CA GLN A 10 -4.10 -7.49 17.56
C GLN A 10 -2.63 -7.85 17.89
N ASN A 11 -1.68 -7.14 17.28
CA ASN A 11 -0.25 -7.34 17.50
C ASN A 11 0.40 -6.25 18.35
N MET A 12 -0.35 -5.23 18.82
CA MET A 12 0.22 -4.04 19.47
C MET A 12 1.00 -4.35 20.75
N ASN A 13 0.59 -5.38 21.49
CA ASN A 13 1.25 -5.81 22.72
C ASN A 13 2.30 -6.91 22.50
N ARG A 14 2.59 -7.25 21.25
CA ARG A 14 3.55 -8.29 20.91
C ARG A 14 4.87 -7.69 20.49
N TYR A 15 5.93 -7.96 21.24
CA TYR A 15 7.28 -7.66 20.76
C TYR A 15 7.64 -8.59 19.60
N VAL A 16 8.04 -7.99 18.50
CA VAL A 16 8.48 -8.72 17.30
C VAL A 16 9.97 -8.43 17.10
N VAL A 17 10.79 -9.48 17.24
CA VAL A 17 12.23 -9.38 16.98
C VAL A 17 12.48 -8.89 15.56
N PRO A 18 13.32 -7.86 15.37
CA PRO A 18 13.69 -7.37 14.05
C PRO A 18 14.29 -8.50 13.19
N ASN A 19 13.91 -8.51 11.93
CA ASN A 19 14.39 -9.49 10.97
C ASN A 19 14.54 -8.81 9.59
N GLU A 20 15.63 -9.06 8.90
CA GLU A 20 15.95 -8.47 7.59
C GLU A 20 14.93 -8.83 6.49
N THR A 21 14.23 -9.96 6.63
CA THR A 21 13.23 -10.41 5.66
C THR A 21 11.82 -9.84 5.91
N ARG A 22 11.65 -8.99 6.91
CA ARG A 22 10.37 -8.33 7.20
C ARG A 22 10.21 -7.05 6.40
N ALA A 23 9.04 -6.85 5.83
CA ALA A 23 8.70 -5.61 5.13
C ALA A 23 8.80 -4.37 6.04
N PHE A 24 8.55 -4.53 7.35
CA PHE A 24 8.62 -3.44 8.31
C PHE A 24 9.06 -3.94 9.70
N ASN A 25 10.02 -3.26 10.30
CA ASN A 25 10.55 -3.58 11.64
C ASN A 25 10.31 -2.40 12.58
N VAL A 26 9.27 -2.47 13.41
CA VAL A 26 8.87 -1.42 14.35
C VAL A 26 10.04 -0.96 15.21
N SER A 27 10.75 -1.89 15.86
CA SER A 27 11.85 -1.58 16.78
C SER A 27 13.05 -0.91 16.11
N VAL A 28 13.27 -1.13 14.81
CA VAL A 28 14.31 -0.43 14.04
C VAL A 28 13.97 1.06 13.88
N TYR A 29 12.71 1.38 13.64
CA TYR A 29 12.26 2.77 13.55
C TYR A 29 12.24 3.45 14.92
N THR A 30 11.65 2.81 15.93
CA THR A 30 11.54 3.42 17.27
C THR A 30 12.90 3.64 17.94
N SER A 31 13.89 2.75 17.73
CA SER A 31 15.25 2.94 18.21
C SER A 31 16.01 4.09 17.54
N ARG A 32 15.50 4.60 16.43
CA ARG A 32 16.03 5.75 15.69
C ARG A 32 15.24 7.03 15.91
N GLY A 33 14.38 7.07 16.92
CA GLY A 33 13.63 8.26 17.31
C GLY A 33 12.33 8.49 16.53
N TYR A 34 11.84 7.50 15.75
CA TYR A 34 10.55 7.59 15.09
C TYR A 34 9.43 7.13 16.03
N ALA A 35 8.33 7.87 16.09
CA ALA A 35 7.05 7.31 16.50
C ALA A 35 6.51 6.40 15.39
N VAL A 36 5.94 5.24 15.76
CA VAL A 36 5.33 4.30 14.82
C VAL A 36 3.84 4.18 15.13
N LEU A 37 3.02 4.45 14.11
CA LEU A 37 1.57 4.31 14.15
C LEU A 37 1.14 3.14 13.26
N THR A 38 0.35 2.23 13.82
CA THR A 38 -0.19 1.06 13.11
C THR A 38 -1.72 1.02 13.25
N PRO A 39 -2.45 1.87 12.50
CA PRO A 39 -3.89 1.96 12.63
C PRO A 39 -4.59 0.74 12.06
N ASP A 40 -5.74 0.38 12.65
CA ASP A 40 -6.66 -0.58 12.05
C ASP A 40 -7.47 0.07 10.93
N ILE A 41 -7.66 -0.65 9.85
CA ILE A 41 -8.53 -0.24 8.75
C ILE A 41 -9.83 -1.02 8.84
N VAL A 42 -10.93 -0.30 9.10
CA VAL A 42 -12.29 -0.84 9.09
C VAL A 42 -12.87 -0.67 7.70
N TYR A 43 -13.31 -1.77 7.10
CA TYR A 43 -13.72 -1.77 5.70
C TYR A 43 -15.20 -1.55 5.48
N LYS A 44 -15.52 -0.71 4.52
CA LYS A 44 -16.81 -0.63 3.87
C LYS A 44 -16.79 -1.46 2.59
N ILE A 45 -17.85 -2.19 2.34
CA ILE A 45 -18.05 -2.97 1.10
C ILE A 45 -17.94 -2.05 -0.12
N ASN A 46 -17.28 -2.49 -1.18
CA ASN A 46 -17.00 -1.77 -2.42
C ASN A 46 -16.04 -0.57 -2.27
N ASP A 47 -15.45 -0.36 -1.12
CA ASP A 47 -14.59 0.80 -0.86
C ASP A 47 -13.28 0.42 -0.11
N PRO A 48 -12.51 -0.59 -0.57
CA PRO A 48 -11.33 -1.02 0.19
C PRO A 48 -10.24 0.05 0.31
N GLY A 49 -9.99 0.81 -0.74
CA GLY A 49 -9.00 1.89 -0.73
C GLY A 49 -9.49 3.12 0.03
N MET A 50 -10.76 3.50 -0.19
CA MET A 50 -11.36 4.62 0.55
C MET A 50 -11.50 4.30 2.04
N SER A 51 -11.70 3.04 2.41
CA SER A 51 -11.68 2.61 3.82
C SER A 51 -10.34 2.88 4.48
N ALA A 52 -9.24 2.70 3.76
CA ALA A 52 -7.93 3.08 4.27
C ALA A 52 -7.83 4.59 4.49
N VAL A 53 -8.34 5.41 3.56
CA VAL A 53 -8.36 6.87 3.72
C VAL A 53 -9.15 7.28 4.97
N TRP A 54 -10.37 6.77 5.13
CA TRP A 54 -11.26 7.10 6.26
C TRP A 54 -10.74 6.62 7.61
N ALA A 55 -9.89 5.59 7.65
CA ALA A 55 -9.30 5.10 8.90
C ALA A 55 -7.94 5.75 9.21
N VAL A 56 -7.06 5.85 8.22
CA VAL A 56 -5.67 6.25 8.43
C VAL A 56 -5.53 7.77 8.61
N VAL A 57 -6.26 8.58 7.83
CA VAL A 57 -6.16 10.05 7.91
C VAL A 57 -6.52 10.56 9.32
N PRO A 58 -7.68 10.23 9.91
CA PRO A 58 -8.00 10.68 11.26
C PRO A 58 -7.07 10.09 12.33
N ALA A 59 -6.56 8.87 12.15
CA ALA A 59 -5.59 8.29 13.07
C ALA A 59 -4.26 9.06 13.08
N VAL A 60 -3.80 9.53 11.91
CA VAL A 60 -2.62 10.39 11.80
C VAL A 60 -2.88 11.74 12.45
N GLN A 61 -4.03 12.35 12.19
CA GLN A 61 -4.41 13.64 12.79
C GLN A 61 -4.44 13.55 14.32
N ALA A 62 -5.06 12.51 14.88
CA ALA A 62 -5.06 12.27 16.31
C ALA A 62 -3.64 12.07 16.89
N ALA A 63 -2.75 11.41 16.16
CA ALA A 63 -1.36 11.27 16.58
C ALA A 63 -0.60 12.61 16.58
N VAL A 64 -0.84 13.48 15.58
CA VAL A 64 -0.28 14.83 15.51
C VAL A 64 -0.80 15.71 16.67
N GLU A 65 -2.07 15.63 17.00
CA GLU A 65 -2.71 16.37 18.10
C GLU A 65 -2.10 16.04 19.47
N THR A 66 -1.45 14.90 19.63
CA THR A 66 -0.69 14.60 20.88
C THR A 66 0.51 15.53 21.12
N GLY A 67 0.97 16.26 20.09
CA GLY A 67 2.17 17.10 20.13
C GLY A 67 3.49 16.33 20.09
N ILE A 68 3.46 15.00 19.99
CA ILE A 68 4.67 14.15 19.92
C ILE A 68 5.15 14.01 18.47
N VAL A 69 4.23 14.13 17.49
CA VAL A 69 4.48 13.91 16.08
C VAL A 69 4.50 15.23 15.33
N ASP A 70 5.57 15.45 14.57
CA ASP A 70 5.68 16.56 13.63
C ASP A 70 4.81 16.29 12.39
N ALA A 71 3.83 17.17 12.14
CA ALA A 71 2.89 17.04 11.03
C ALA A 71 3.58 17.05 9.65
N ASP A 72 4.68 17.80 9.53
CA ASP A 72 5.43 17.94 8.27
C ASP A 72 6.38 16.74 8.00
N ARG A 73 6.46 15.80 8.94
CA ARG A 73 7.39 14.64 8.89
C ARG A 73 6.69 13.30 9.00
N VAL A 74 5.47 13.20 8.54
CA VAL A 74 4.72 11.94 8.53
C VAL A 74 5.07 11.12 7.30
N GLY A 75 5.70 9.95 7.51
CA GLY A 75 5.96 8.97 6.44
C GLY A 75 4.96 7.82 6.47
N LEU A 76 4.58 7.31 5.30
CA LEU A 76 3.66 6.19 5.13
C LEU A 76 4.36 4.98 4.51
N HIS A 77 4.08 3.77 4.99
CA HIS A 77 4.60 2.54 4.39
C HIS A 77 3.56 1.43 4.41
N GLY A 78 3.45 0.72 3.30
CA GLY A 78 2.69 -0.51 3.18
C GLY A 78 3.28 -1.43 2.12
N HIS A 79 3.06 -2.74 2.27
CA HIS A 79 3.50 -3.74 1.31
C HIS A 79 2.31 -4.59 0.86
N SER A 80 2.29 -5.06 -0.40
CA SER A 80 1.22 -5.89 -0.95
C SER A 80 -0.13 -5.15 -0.91
N TRP A 81 -1.13 -5.70 -0.23
CA TRP A 81 -2.39 -4.99 0.01
C TRP A 81 -2.20 -3.65 0.73
N GLY A 82 -1.26 -3.59 1.70
CA GLY A 82 -0.84 -2.33 2.32
C GLY A 82 -0.15 -1.38 1.33
N GLY A 83 0.60 -1.91 0.36
CA GLY A 83 1.17 -1.13 -0.74
C GLY A 83 0.10 -0.51 -1.63
N TYR A 84 -0.94 -1.28 -1.96
CA TYR A 84 -2.14 -0.77 -2.62
C TYR A 84 -2.78 0.38 -1.82
N GLN A 85 -3.02 0.16 -0.54
CA GLN A 85 -3.62 1.16 0.34
C GLN A 85 -2.76 2.42 0.45
N THR A 86 -1.43 2.27 0.48
CA THR A 86 -0.48 3.39 0.42
C THR A 86 -0.61 4.16 -0.88
N ALA A 87 -0.62 3.47 -2.02
CA ALA A 87 -0.81 4.09 -3.33
C ALA A 87 -2.15 4.84 -3.42
N GLN A 88 -3.24 4.27 -2.87
CA GLN A 88 -4.54 4.92 -2.83
C GLN A 88 -4.51 6.17 -1.93
N LEU A 89 -3.95 6.07 -0.72
CA LEU A 89 -3.88 7.19 0.23
C LEU A 89 -3.20 8.41 -0.37
N VAL A 90 -2.05 8.25 -1.02
CA VAL A 90 -1.32 9.40 -1.60
C VAL A 90 -2.03 10.03 -2.80
N THR A 91 -3.05 9.39 -3.37
CA THR A 91 -3.93 10.00 -4.37
C THR A 91 -5.11 10.75 -3.77
N GLN A 92 -5.39 10.59 -2.47
CA GLN A 92 -6.58 11.13 -1.80
C GLN A 92 -6.26 12.18 -0.73
N THR A 93 -4.99 12.30 -0.30
CA THR A 93 -4.56 13.24 0.73
C THR A 93 -3.08 13.59 0.57
N ASP A 94 -2.71 14.77 1.05
CA ASP A 94 -1.36 15.36 1.02
C ASP A 94 -0.66 15.37 2.40
N ILE A 95 -1.25 14.72 3.42
CA ILE A 95 -0.71 14.74 4.79
C ILE A 95 0.61 14.00 4.99
N PHE A 96 1.07 13.26 3.98
CA PHE A 96 2.31 12.48 4.05
C PHE A 96 3.46 13.20 3.35
N ALA A 97 4.56 13.43 4.07
CA ALA A 97 5.78 13.99 3.50
C ALA A 97 6.46 13.05 2.49
N SER A 98 6.34 11.74 2.72
CA SER A 98 6.83 10.69 1.82
C SER A 98 6.10 9.37 2.04
N ALA A 99 6.08 8.51 1.02
CA ALA A 99 5.45 7.22 1.13
C ALA A 99 6.27 6.11 0.42
N ILE A 100 6.15 4.88 0.94
CA ILE A 100 6.76 3.67 0.36
C ILE A 100 5.64 2.67 0.08
N ALA A 101 5.40 2.38 -1.19
CA ALA A 101 4.43 1.39 -1.62
C ALA A 101 5.14 0.16 -2.21
N GLY A 102 5.22 -0.91 -1.42
CA GLY A 102 5.85 -2.16 -1.84
C GLY A 102 4.86 -3.10 -2.51
N ALA A 103 5.20 -3.67 -3.67
CA ALA A 103 4.40 -4.64 -4.42
C ALA A 103 2.92 -4.24 -4.53
N ALA A 104 2.67 -2.97 -4.91
CA ALA A 104 1.34 -2.36 -4.87
C ALA A 104 0.47 -2.80 -6.05
N LEU A 105 -0.77 -3.16 -5.76
CA LEU A 105 -1.83 -3.23 -6.76
C LEU A 105 -2.29 -1.79 -7.07
N THR A 106 -2.28 -1.39 -8.30
CA THR A 106 -2.53 0.03 -8.65
C THR A 106 -3.72 0.23 -9.59
N ASP A 107 -4.16 -0.84 -10.23
CA ASP A 107 -5.33 -0.88 -11.11
C ASP A 107 -6.15 -2.14 -10.78
N MET A 108 -7.30 -1.94 -10.16
CA MET A 108 -8.16 -3.04 -9.69
C MET A 108 -8.77 -3.82 -10.86
N VAL A 109 -9.15 -3.14 -11.96
CA VAL A 109 -9.78 -3.77 -13.13
C VAL A 109 -8.81 -4.73 -13.81
N SER A 110 -7.62 -4.25 -14.14
CA SER A 110 -6.63 -5.08 -14.82
C SER A 110 -6.04 -6.16 -13.90
N THR A 111 -5.97 -5.92 -12.58
CA THR A 111 -5.54 -6.94 -11.63
C THR A 111 -6.60 -8.03 -11.43
N TYR A 112 -7.88 -7.67 -11.38
CA TYR A 112 -8.99 -8.63 -11.30
C TYR A 112 -8.93 -9.67 -12.42
N ASN A 113 -8.64 -9.24 -13.66
CA ASN A 113 -8.55 -10.10 -14.84
C ASN A 113 -7.20 -10.84 -14.98
N SER A 114 -6.29 -10.69 -14.02
CA SER A 114 -4.98 -11.34 -14.07
C SER A 114 -4.94 -12.63 -13.25
N VAL A 115 -3.82 -13.32 -13.36
CA VAL A 115 -3.55 -14.58 -12.66
C VAL A 115 -2.67 -14.30 -11.43
N TYR A 116 -2.99 -14.92 -10.31
CA TYR A 116 -2.12 -15.05 -9.16
C TYR A 116 -1.10 -16.17 -9.45
N TRP A 117 0.05 -15.81 -10.02
CA TRP A 117 1.01 -16.77 -10.58
C TRP A 117 1.57 -17.76 -9.56
N ASN A 118 1.64 -17.38 -8.27
CA ASN A 118 2.09 -18.29 -7.22
C ASN A 118 1.18 -19.52 -7.05
N SER A 119 -0.07 -19.48 -7.52
CA SER A 119 -1.01 -20.61 -7.41
C SER A 119 -1.69 -20.96 -8.74
N GLY A 120 -1.60 -20.11 -9.77
CA GLY A 120 -2.31 -20.27 -11.03
C GLY A 120 -3.80 -19.91 -11.00
N ASN A 121 -4.31 -19.42 -9.86
CA ASN A 121 -5.71 -19.05 -9.72
C ASN A 121 -6.01 -17.66 -10.30
N SER A 122 -7.27 -17.41 -10.64
CA SER A 122 -7.75 -16.06 -10.95
C SER A 122 -7.67 -15.15 -9.73
N ASN A 123 -7.29 -13.89 -9.95
CA ASN A 123 -7.32 -12.87 -8.90
C ASN A 123 -8.74 -12.43 -8.49
N ALA A 124 -9.78 -12.76 -9.24
CA ALA A 124 -11.17 -12.38 -8.93
C ALA A 124 -11.56 -12.70 -7.48
N GLY A 125 -11.13 -13.86 -6.95
CA GLY A 125 -11.40 -14.26 -5.57
C GLY A 125 -10.81 -13.32 -4.52
N ILE A 126 -9.67 -12.67 -4.79
CA ILE A 126 -9.08 -11.67 -3.89
C ILE A 126 -10.02 -10.45 -3.78
N PHE A 127 -10.64 -10.07 -4.87
CA PHE A 127 -11.50 -8.89 -4.94
C PHE A 127 -12.89 -9.15 -4.36
N GLU A 128 -13.52 -10.26 -4.69
CA GLU A 128 -14.92 -10.52 -4.32
C GLU A 128 -15.06 -11.23 -2.95
N SER A 129 -14.16 -12.15 -2.63
CA SER A 129 -14.31 -13.06 -1.48
C SER A 129 -13.26 -12.85 -0.39
N SER A 130 -12.32 -11.92 -0.54
CA SER A 130 -11.20 -11.71 0.38
C SER A 130 -10.94 -10.21 0.60
N GLN A 131 -9.70 -9.77 0.46
CA GLN A 131 -9.23 -8.42 0.82
C GLN A 131 -9.95 -7.28 0.09
N GLY A 132 -10.36 -7.49 -1.15
CA GLY A 132 -11.06 -6.48 -1.97
C GLY A 132 -12.43 -6.10 -1.45
N ARG A 133 -13.18 -7.07 -0.93
CA ARG A 133 -14.53 -6.87 -0.39
C ARG A 133 -15.49 -6.16 -1.36
N PHE A 134 -15.28 -6.36 -2.66
CA PHE A 134 -16.21 -5.90 -3.67
C PHE A 134 -17.42 -6.84 -3.76
N LYS A 135 -18.59 -6.26 -3.91
CA LYS A 135 -19.81 -7.02 -4.13
C LYS A 135 -19.98 -7.31 -5.64
N GLY A 136 -19.36 -8.41 -6.09
CA GLY A 136 -19.37 -8.84 -7.49
C GLY A 136 -18.21 -8.25 -8.31
N SER A 137 -18.23 -8.55 -9.59
CA SER A 137 -17.19 -8.23 -10.55
C SER A 137 -17.11 -6.74 -10.87
N TYR A 138 -16.02 -6.35 -11.53
CA TYR A 138 -15.88 -4.98 -12.02
C TYR A 138 -16.91 -4.65 -13.13
N LEU A 139 -17.48 -5.65 -13.79
CA LEU A 139 -18.55 -5.45 -14.79
C LEU A 139 -19.84 -4.98 -14.13
N ASP A 140 -20.11 -5.44 -12.90
CA ASP A 140 -21.31 -5.08 -12.15
C ASP A 140 -21.10 -3.83 -11.29
N ASN A 141 -19.85 -3.54 -10.89
CA ASN A 141 -19.46 -2.46 -9.96
C ASN A 141 -18.35 -1.57 -10.52
N HIS A 142 -18.39 -1.24 -11.80
CA HIS A 142 -17.32 -0.54 -12.51
C HIS A 142 -16.80 0.71 -11.78
N GLU A 143 -17.68 1.58 -11.34
CA GLU A 143 -17.33 2.81 -10.64
C GLU A 143 -16.60 2.55 -9.32
N ALA A 144 -16.97 1.49 -8.58
CA ALA A 144 -16.28 1.14 -7.34
C ALA A 144 -14.84 0.68 -7.62
N TYR A 145 -14.63 -0.11 -8.67
CA TYR A 145 -13.28 -0.53 -9.07
C TYR A 145 -12.42 0.65 -9.52
N LEU A 146 -12.96 1.56 -10.33
CA LEU A 146 -12.23 2.77 -10.76
C LEU A 146 -11.88 3.68 -9.59
N ARG A 147 -12.86 3.97 -8.71
CA ARG A 147 -12.66 4.83 -7.53
C ARG A 147 -11.58 4.32 -6.61
N ASN A 148 -11.42 3.00 -6.49
CA ASN A 148 -10.42 2.35 -5.65
C ASN A 148 -9.14 1.94 -6.41
N SER A 149 -8.93 2.44 -7.62
CA SER A 149 -7.73 2.18 -8.43
C SER A 149 -6.82 3.41 -8.44
N PRO A 150 -5.69 3.41 -7.71
CA PRO A 150 -4.77 4.56 -7.65
C PRO A 150 -4.32 5.08 -9.00
N ALA A 151 -4.18 4.20 -9.99
CA ALA A 151 -3.70 4.54 -11.33
C ALA A 151 -4.56 5.61 -12.04
N PHE A 152 -5.85 5.70 -11.71
CA PHE A 152 -6.75 6.69 -12.31
C PHE A 152 -6.73 8.05 -11.59
N HIS A 153 -6.01 8.15 -10.49
CA HIS A 153 -5.98 9.34 -9.63
C HIS A 153 -4.58 9.96 -9.48
N VAL A 154 -3.62 9.57 -10.31
CA VAL A 154 -2.21 10.00 -10.22
C VAL A 154 -2.01 11.51 -10.26
N LYS A 155 -2.91 12.26 -10.90
CA LYS A 155 -2.87 13.73 -10.96
C LYS A 155 -2.86 14.38 -9.58
N ASN A 156 -3.53 13.75 -8.61
CA ASN A 156 -3.69 14.29 -7.27
C ASN A 156 -2.46 14.08 -6.38
N VAL A 157 -1.51 13.23 -6.79
CA VAL A 157 -0.33 12.90 -5.97
C VAL A 157 0.57 14.11 -5.82
N THR A 158 0.88 14.48 -4.58
CA THR A 158 1.88 15.51 -4.20
C THR A 158 2.99 14.90 -3.34
N THR A 159 2.71 13.77 -2.70
CA THR A 159 3.63 13.04 -1.84
C THR A 159 4.78 12.42 -2.64
N ARG A 160 6.02 12.56 -2.15
CA ARG A 160 7.17 11.84 -2.70
C ARG A 160 6.99 10.35 -2.52
N LEU A 161 7.09 9.57 -3.59
CA LEU A 161 6.74 8.16 -3.59
C LEU A 161 7.91 7.25 -4.00
N VAL A 162 8.19 6.26 -3.17
CA VAL A 162 9.06 5.14 -3.52
C VAL A 162 8.21 3.90 -3.76
N LEU A 163 8.35 3.33 -4.94
CA LEU A 163 7.78 2.03 -5.30
C LEU A 163 8.84 0.96 -5.15
N LEU A 164 8.55 -0.09 -4.40
CA LEU A 164 9.43 -1.27 -4.25
C LEU A 164 8.76 -2.46 -4.93
N HIS A 165 9.42 -3.11 -5.89
CA HIS A 165 8.81 -4.24 -6.56
C HIS A 165 9.86 -5.25 -7.04
N ASN A 166 9.57 -6.53 -6.83
CA ASN A 166 10.39 -7.64 -7.35
C ASN A 166 9.96 -8.01 -8.77
N GLU A 167 10.89 -8.28 -9.65
CA GLU A 167 10.61 -8.58 -11.07
C GLU A 167 9.83 -9.91 -11.27
N LYS A 168 10.04 -10.89 -10.36
CA LYS A 168 9.39 -12.20 -10.40
C LYS A 168 8.25 -12.33 -9.40
N ASP A 169 7.63 -11.21 -9.05
CA ASP A 169 6.49 -11.22 -8.13
C ASP A 169 5.32 -12.00 -8.72
N GLY A 170 5.04 -13.15 -8.14
CA GLY A 170 3.96 -14.04 -8.56
C GLY A 170 2.61 -13.76 -7.89
N ALA A 171 2.55 -12.79 -6.97
CA ALA A 171 1.30 -12.34 -6.34
C ALA A 171 0.77 -11.07 -6.98
N VAL A 172 1.63 -10.06 -7.13
CA VAL A 172 1.34 -8.80 -7.80
C VAL A 172 2.33 -8.60 -8.94
N ASP A 173 1.85 -8.70 -10.17
CA ASP A 173 2.70 -8.58 -11.36
C ASP A 173 3.49 -7.28 -11.34
N PHE A 174 4.81 -7.36 -11.54
CA PHE A 174 5.75 -6.24 -11.55
C PHE A 174 5.34 -5.12 -12.53
N ARG A 175 4.65 -5.47 -13.62
CA ARG A 175 4.11 -4.48 -14.57
C ARG A 175 3.22 -3.45 -13.91
N ARG A 176 2.57 -3.76 -12.76
CA ARG A 176 1.75 -2.80 -12.01
C ARG A 176 2.59 -1.66 -11.47
N GLY A 177 3.78 -1.99 -10.93
CA GLY A 177 4.74 -0.98 -10.49
C GLY A 177 5.26 -0.11 -11.64
N ILE A 178 5.61 -0.73 -12.78
CA ILE A 178 6.08 0.00 -13.97
C ILE A 178 5.00 0.94 -14.50
N THR A 179 3.77 0.43 -14.69
CA THR A 179 2.66 1.25 -15.24
C THR A 179 2.36 2.43 -14.35
N PHE A 180 2.28 2.22 -13.04
CA PHE A 180 2.00 3.28 -12.08
C PHE A 180 3.13 4.32 -12.03
N CYS A 181 4.39 3.86 -12.03
CA CYS A 181 5.55 4.74 -12.09
C CYS A 181 5.54 5.63 -13.35
N ASN A 182 5.26 5.04 -14.51
CA ASN A 182 5.18 5.78 -15.76
C ASN A 182 4.04 6.80 -15.74
N SER A 183 2.85 6.42 -15.26
CA SER A 183 1.72 7.35 -15.12
C SER A 183 2.03 8.52 -14.19
N LEU A 184 2.76 8.28 -13.10
CA LEU A 184 3.21 9.34 -12.19
C LEU A 184 4.23 10.27 -12.86
N ARG A 185 5.19 9.71 -13.59
CA ARG A 185 6.21 10.49 -14.32
C ARG A 185 5.61 11.36 -15.43
N GLU A 186 4.63 10.84 -16.16
CA GLU A 186 3.88 11.60 -17.17
C GLU A 186 3.13 12.83 -16.58
N GLN A 187 2.92 12.81 -15.27
CA GLN A 187 2.30 13.91 -14.52
C GLN A 187 3.32 14.69 -13.66
N ASP A 188 4.62 14.59 -13.99
CA ASP A 188 5.73 15.27 -13.29
C ASP A 188 5.74 15.04 -11.77
N LYS A 189 5.33 13.83 -11.30
CA LYS A 189 5.33 13.47 -9.89
C LYS A 189 6.69 12.95 -9.43
N ASP A 190 7.07 13.26 -8.19
CA ASP A 190 8.31 12.79 -7.57
C ASP A 190 8.17 11.31 -7.20
N VAL A 191 8.67 10.44 -8.06
CA VAL A 191 8.57 8.98 -7.90
C VAL A 191 9.88 8.28 -8.26
N VAL A 192 10.25 7.30 -7.43
CA VAL A 192 11.35 6.35 -7.67
C VAL A 192 10.78 4.94 -7.67
N LEU A 193 11.10 4.15 -8.70
CA LEU A 193 10.83 2.71 -8.73
C LEU A 193 12.14 1.95 -8.47
N LEU A 194 12.19 1.23 -7.36
CA LEU A 194 13.27 0.29 -7.04
C LEU A 194 12.83 -1.11 -7.44
N GLN A 195 13.48 -1.63 -8.48
CA GLN A 195 13.30 -2.99 -8.97
C GLN A 195 14.31 -3.92 -8.29
N TYR A 196 13.82 -5.01 -7.72
CA TYR A 196 14.66 -6.07 -7.18
C TYR A 196 14.65 -7.28 -8.11
N VAL A 197 15.84 -7.74 -8.50
CA VAL A 197 16.03 -8.82 -9.46
C VAL A 197 15.99 -10.18 -8.75
N GLY A 198 15.20 -11.12 -9.29
CA GLY A 198 15.16 -12.50 -8.80
C GLY A 198 14.27 -12.77 -7.60
N GLY A 199 13.71 -11.75 -6.95
CA GLY A 199 12.78 -11.90 -5.83
C GLY A 199 11.34 -12.19 -6.27
N ASN A 200 10.60 -12.94 -5.43
CA ASN A 200 9.13 -13.08 -5.53
C ASN A 200 8.45 -11.96 -4.71
N HIS A 201 7.26 -12.18 -4.19
CA HIS A 201 6.39 -11.17 -3.55
C HIS A 201 7.00 -10.48 -2.31
N GLY A 202 8.00 -11.01 -1.68
CA GLY A 202 8.70 -10.39 -0.54
C GLY A 202 10.20 -10.44 -0.70
N LEU A 203 10.91 -9.44 -0.17
CA LEU A 203 12.35 -9.44 -0.04
C LEU A 203 12.76 -10.41 1.08
N ARG A 204 12.96 -11.68 0.74
CA ARG A 204 13.30 -12.74 1.70
C ARG A 204 14.75 -13.21 1.61
N ASN A 205 15.50 -12.72 0.62
CA ASN A 205 16.89 -13.02 0.46
C ASN A 205 17.71 -11.76 0.79
N PRO A 206 18.56 -11.77 1.83
CA PRO A 206 19.35 -10.60 2.22
C PRO A 206 20.40 -10.18 1.20
N VAL A 207 20.61 -10.97 0.15
CA VAL A 207 21.59 -10.70 -0.94
C VAL A 207 20.94 -10.00 -2.15
N ILE A 208 19.63 -9.76 -2.10
CA ILE A 208 18.91 -9.08 -3.18
C ILE A 208 18.82 -7.58 -2.91
#